data_ec7f556733be791a875b3cc1dcbca1a2
#
_entry.id   ec7f556733be791a875b3cc1dcbca1a2
#
_cell.length_a   1.000
_cell.length_b   1.000
_cell.length_c   1.000
_cell.angle_alpha   90.00
_cell.angle_beta   90.00
_cell.angle_gamma   90.00
#
_symmetry.space_group_name_H-M   'P 1'
#
loop_
_entity.id
_entity.type
_entity.pdbx_description
1 polymer ?
#
loop_
_entity_poly.entity_id
_entity_poly.type
_entity_poly.pdbx_seq_one_letter_code
_entity_poly.pdbx_strand_id
1 'polypeptide(L)'
;MLIALERRHAGALALLKACRLSRASITIPAGVVAEWWCGSDRALLEVGVTEALTPQLAEAAGLLLAAAGGSNGVDATVVASAAQRGDIVVTGDLDDLQALARSTANVRVEPLR
;
A
#
# COMPACT_ATOMS: atom_id res chain seq x y z
N MET A 1 -5.28 7.80 1.15
CA MET A 1 -3.85 7.44 1.28
C MET A 1 -3.74 5.95 1.49
N LEU A 2 -2.85 5.32 0.78
CA LEU A 2 -2.62 3.89 0.91
C LEU A 2 -1.20 3.66 1.44
N ILE A 3 -1.05 2.72 2.39
CA ILE A 3 0.22 2.44 3.02
C ILE A 3 0.69 1.04 2.69
N ALA A 4 1.90 0.92 2.16
CA ALA A 4 2.62 -0.33 2.03
C ALA A 4 3.79 -0.30 3.02
N LEU A 5 3.67 -1.07 4.09
CA LEU A 5 4.65 -1.07 5.17
C LEU A 5 5.57 -2.27 5.08
N GLU A 6 6.84 -2.04 5.37
CA GLU A 6 7.77 -3.10 5.73
C GLU A 6 7.74 -3.35 7.23
N ARG A 7 8.13 -4.56 7.63
CA ARG A 7 8.23 -4.90 9.04
C ARG A 7 9.17 -3.94 9.78
N ARG A 8 8.75 -3.49 10.97
CA ARG A 8 9.55 -2.70 11.90
C ARG A 8 9.95 -1.30 11.41
N HIS A 9 9.17 -0.70 10.56
CA HIS A 9 9.50 0.63 10.10
C HIS A 9 9.10 1.69 11.13
N ALA A 10 10.10 2.36 11.75
CA ALA A 10 9.87 3.38 12.78
C ALA A 10 9.06 4.58 12.26
N GLY A 11 9.19 4.90 10.98
CA GLY A 11 8.43 5.97 10.33
C GLY A 11 6.94 5.75 10.31
N ALA A 12 6.45 4.51 10.52
CA ALA A 12 5.03 4.23 10.55
C ALA A 12 4.30 4.99 11.66
N LEU A 13 4.93 5.15 12.83
CA LEU A 13 4.33 5.91 13.93
C LEU A 13 4.22 7.40 13.61
N ALA A 14 5.23 7.97 12.98
CA ALA A 14 5.20 9.39 12.55
C ALA A 14 4.12 9.60 11.49
N LEU A 15 4.00 8.70 10.54
CA LEU A 15 2.97 8.75 9.51
C LEU A 15 1.57 8.63 10.13
N LEU A 16 1.40 7.73 11.09
CA LEU A 16 0.14 7.55 11.80
C LEU A 16 -0.30 8.85 12.49
N LYS A 17 0.62 9.52 13.17
CA LYS A 17 0.35 10.81 13.80
C LYS A 17 -0.03 11.88 12.77
N ALA A 18 0.72 11.97 11.67
CA ALA A 18 0.45 12.93 10.59
C ALA A 18 -0.94 12.70 9.99
N CYS A 19 -1.32 11.45 9.76
CA CYS A 19 -2.64 11.10 9.23
C CYS A 19 -3.77 11.47 10.19
N ARG A 20 -3.58 11.24 11.49
CA ARG A 20 -4.56 11.66 12.51
C ARG A 20 -4.75 13.16 12.54
N LEU A 21 -3.65 13.92 12.47
CA LEU A 21 -3.70 15.38 12.49
C LEU A 21 -4.34 15.96 11.23
N SER A 22 -4.04 15.40 10.08
CA SER A 22 -4.58 15.85 8.79
C SER A 22 -5.96 15.28 8.46
N ARG A 23 -6.45 14.32 9.25
CA ARG A 23 -7.68 13.57 9.00
C ARG A 23 -7.69 12.80 7.69
N ALA A 24 -6.52 12.47 7.18
CA ALA A 24 -6.40 11.66 5.96
C ALA A 24 -6.85 10.23 6.23
N SER A 25 -7.56 9.64 5.26
CA SER A 25 -7.93 8.23 5.32
C SER A 25 -6.73 7.36 4.95
N ILE A 26 -6.55 6.27 5.69
CA ILE A 26 -5.49 5.28 5.45
C ILE A 26 -6.15 3.99 5.01
N THR A 27 -5.75 3.48 3.86
CA THR A 27 -6.17 2.16 3.38
C THR A 27 -4.97 1.21 3.42
N ILE A 28 -5.16 0.05 4.02
CA ILE A 28 -4.13 -0.97 4.14
C ILE A 28 -4.64 -2.24 3.42
N PRO A 29 -4.04 -2.63 2.30
CA PRO A 29 -4.45 -3.88 1.64
C PRO A 29 -4.25 -5.08 2.54
N ALA A 30 -5.15 -6.04 2.48
CA ALA A 30 -5.11 -7.24 3.33
C ALA A 30 -3.80 -8.01 3.19
N GLY A 31 -3.23 -8.08 1.98
CA GLY A 31 -1.93 -8.72 1.75
C GLY A 31 -0.78 -8.04 2.47
N VAL A 32 -0.83 -6.72 2.58
CA VAL A 32 0.17 -5.95 3.35
C VAL A 32 0.06 -6.28 4.84
N VAL A 33 -1.16 -6.39 5.36
CA VAL A 33 -1.37 -6.80 6.75
C VAL A 33 -0.77 -8.18 7.00
N ALA A 34 -0.97 -9.11 6.07
CA ALA A 34 -0.44 -10.47 6.19
C ALA A 34 1.09 -10.51 6.23
N GLU A 35 1.76 -9.62 5.50
CA GLU A 35 3.22 -9.55 5.50
C GLU A 35 3.78 -8.81 6.71
N TRP A 36 3.06 -7.80 7.17
CA TRP A 36 3.58 -6.85 8.17
C TRP A 36 3.19 -7.21 9.60
N TRP A 37 1.93 -7.60 9.84
CA TRP A 37 1.44 -7.75 11.21
C TRP A 37 1.87 -9.08 11.82
N CYS A 38 2.54 -8.99 12.97
CA CYS A 38 3.03 -10.15 13.71
C CYS A 38 2.33 -10.32 15.06
N GLY A 39 1.21 -9.64 15.28
CA GLY A 39 0.40 -9.80 16.49
C GLY A 39 0.73 -8.88 17.66
N SER A 40 1.70 -7.98 17.52
CA SER A 40 2.19 -7.18 18.64
C SER A 40 1.63 -5.77 18.72
N ASP A 41 1.33 -5.12 17.60
CA ASP A 41 0.87 -3.74 17.57
C ASP A 41 -0.30 -3.60 16.62
N ARG A 42 -1.43 -3.15 17.14
CA ARG A 42 -2.66 -2.97 16.37
C ARG A 42 -2.97 -1.50 16.05
N ALA A 43 -2.15 -0.56 16.49
CA ALA A 43 -2.50 0.86 16.37
C ALA A 43 -2.80 1.28 14.93
N LEU A 44 -2.01 0.84 13.97
CA LEU A 44 -2.22 1.16 12.57
C LEU A 44 -3.46 0.47 12.01
N LEU A 45 -3.72 -0.78 12.39
CA LEU A 45 -4.92 -1.52 11.97
C LEU A 45 -6.20 -0.87 12.51
N GLU A 46 -6.14 -0.26 13.69
CA GLU A 46 -7.29 0.40 14.31
C GLU A 46 -7.62 1.74 13.62
N VAL A 47 -6.60 2.44 13.15
CA VAL A 47 -6.76 3.76 12.51
C VAL A 47 -7.07 3.63 11.02
N GLY A 48 -6.46 2.65 10.36
CA GLY A 48 -6.65 2.42 8.93
C GLY A 48 -7.85 1.52 8.64
N VAL A 49 -8.20 1.47 7.37
CA VAL A 49 -9.19 0.53 6.85
C VAL A 49 -8.45 -0.58 6.12
N THR A 50 -8.62 -1.81 6.59
CA THR A 50 -8.06 -2.98 5.89
C THR A 50 -8.94 -3.31 4.69
N GLU A 51 -8.35 -3.27 3.51
CA GLU A 51 -9.06 -3.55 2.27
C GLU A 51 -8.92 -5.02 1.87
N ALA A 52 -10.05 -5.68 1.69
CA ALA A 52 -10.06 -7.07 1.25
C ALA A 52 -9.56 -7.20 -0.19
N LEU A 53 -8.88 -8.32 -0.47
CA LEU A 53 -8.51 -8.68 -1.84
C LEU A 53 -9.73 -9.30 -2.53
N THR A 54 -10.38 -8.53 -3.39
CA THR A 54 -11.50 -9.01 -4.19
C THR A 54 -11.01 -9.66 -5.49
N PRO A 55 -11.84 -10.47 -6.17
CA PRO A 55 -11.47 -10.99 -7.48
C PRO A 55 -11.12 -9.89 -8.50
N GLN A 56 -11.85 -8.78 -8.48
CA GLN A 56 -11.62 -7.65 -9.39
C GLN A 56 -10.27 -6.99 -9.12
N LEU A 57 -9.92 -6.80 -7.85
CA LEU A 57 -8.64 -6.23 -7.46
C LEU A 57 -7.48 -7.18 -7.82
N ALA A 58 -7.68 -8.48 -7.61
CA ALA A 58 -6.68 -9.48 -7.98
C ALA A 58 -6.42 -9.51 -9.48
N GLU A 59 -7.46 -9.39 -10.29
CA GLU A 59 -7.32 -9.32 -11.75
C GLU A 59 -6.57 -8.06 -12.18
N ALA A 60 -6.91 -6.91 -11.61
CA ALA A 60 -6.21 -5.65 -11.90
C ALA A 60 -4.73 -5.73 -11.52
N ALA A 61 -4.42 -6.35 -10.38
CA ALA A 61 -3.04 -6.56 -9.95
C ALA A 61 -2.28 -7.48 -10.91
N GLY A 62 -2.93 -8.54 -11.39
CA GLY A 62 -2.35 -9.45 -12.38
C GLY A 62 -1.98 -8.74 -13.69
N LEU A 63 -2.84 -7.84 -14.16
CA LEU A 63 -2.56 -7.04 -15.36
C LEU A 63 -1.36 -6.12 -15.16
N LEU A 64 -1.22 -5.51 -13.99
CA LEU A 64 -0.06 -4.68 -13.66
C LEU A 64 1.23 -5.50 -13.62
N LEU A 65 1.20 -6.69 -13.05
CA LEU A 65 2.37 -7.58 -13.04
C LEU A 65 2.80 -7.95 -14.45
N ALA A 66 1.85 -8.27 -15.31
CA ALA A 66 2.13 -8.61 -16.71
C ALA A 66 2.76 -7.43 -17.45
N ALA A 67 2.24 -6.22 -17.25
CA ALA A 67 2.73 -5.02 -17.92
C ALA A 67 4.11 -4.57 -17.40
N ALA A 68 4.35 -4.70 -16.11
CA ALA A 68 5.60 -4.26 -15.47
C ALA A 68 6.70 -5.31 -15.48
N GLY A 69 6.37 -6.57 -15.77
CA GLY A 69 7.33 -7.68 -15.69
C GLY A 69 7.72 -8.05 -14.26
N GLY A 70 6.94 -7.63 -13.27
CA GLY A 70 7.21 -7.89 -11.86
C GLY A 70 6.72 -9.25 -11.39
N SER A 71 7.11 -9.62 -10.17
CA SER A 71 6.76 -10.91 -9.58
C SER A 71 6.08 -10.79 -8.20
N ASN A 72 6.05 -9.62 -7.59
CA ASN A 72 5.46 -9.44 -6.26
C ASN A 72 3.97 -9.11 -6.36
N GLY A 73 3.13 -10.12 -6.08
CA GLY A 73 1.67 -9.96 -6.15
C GLY A 73 1.10 -8.99 -5.13
N VAL A 74 1.68 -8.92 -3.93
CA VAL A 74 1.22 -7.97 -2.89
C VAL A 74 1.49 -6.54 -3.32
N ASP A 75 2.67 -6.24 -3.82
CA ASP A 75 2.99 -4.90 -4.35
C ASP A 75 2.05 -4.51 -5.48
N ALA A 76 1.72 -5.44 -6.36
CA ALA A 76 0.78 -5.18 -7.44
C ALA A 76 -0.62 -4.88 -6.94
N THR A 77 -1.08 -5.55 -5.87
CA THR A 77 -2.38 -5.22 -5.25
C THR A 77 -2.39 -3.84 -4.62
N VAL A 78 -1.27 -3.42 -4.03
CA VAL A 78 -1.11 -2.06 -3.48
C VAL A 78 -1.30 -1.02 -4.58
N VAL A 79 -0.59 -1.16 -5.68
CA VAL A 79 -0.67 -0.20 -6.79
C VAL A 79 -2.04 -0.23 -7.47
N ALA A 80 -2.61 -1.41 -7.69
CA ALA A 80 -3.95 -1.54 -8.29
C ALA A 80 -5.02 -0.88 -7.39
N SER A 81 -4.95 -1.08 -6.09
CA SER A 81 -5.85 -0.47 -5.13
C SER A 81 -5.75 1.06 -5.15
N ALA A 82 -4.53 1.58 -5.13
CA ALA A 82 -4.30 3.02 -5.18
C ALA A 82 -4.81 3.63 -6.49
N ALA A 83 -4.65 2.93 -7.61
CA ALA A 83 -5.09 3.39 -8.92
C ALA A 83 -6.61 3.57 -8.99
N GLN A 84 -7.38 2.74 -8.31
CA GLN A 84 -8.84 2.84 -8.28
C GLN A 84 -9.33 4.13 -7.63
N ARG A 85 -8.56 4.70 -6.71
CA ARG A 85 -8.93 5.89 -5.95
C ARG A 85 -8.09 7.12 -6.28
N GLY A 86 -7.03 6.96 -7.06
CA GLY A 86 -6.05 8.04 -7.24
C GLY A 86 -5.25 8.35 -5.97
N ASP A 87 -4.99 7.34 -5.15
CA ASP A 87 -4.30 7.49 -3.88
C ASP A 87 -2.78 7.67 -4.04
N ILE A 88 -2.18 8.23 -2.99
CA ILE A 88 -0.73 8.21 -2.79
C ILE A 88 -0.35 6.93 -2.07
N VAL A 89 0.62 6.21 -2.58
CA VAL A 89 1.20 5.04 -1.93
C VAL A 89 2.41 5.48 -1.12
N VAL A 90 2.40 5.18 0.17
CA VAL A 90 3.53 5.46 1.06
C VAL A 90 4.21 4.15 1.41
N THR A 91 5.49 4.03 1.16
CA THR A 91 6.22 2.78 1.26
C THR A 91 7.67 2.95 1.72
N GLY A 92 8.20 1.91 2.40
CA GLY A 92 9.63 1.77 2.65
C GLY A 92 10.39 1.17 1.46
N ASP A 93 9.67 0.56 0.49
CA ASP A 93 10.25 -0.08 -0.69
C ASP A 93 9.86 0.68 -1.96
N LEU A 94 10.56 1.80 -2.17
CA LEU A 94 10.20 2.75 -3.21
C LEU A 94 10.37 2.21 -4.63
N ASP A 95 11.48 1.52 -4.89
CA ASP A 95 11.86 1.15 -6.27
C ASP A 95 10.88 0.17 -6.90
N ASP A 96 10.52 -0.88 -6.19
CA ASP A 96 9.61 -1.91 -6.70
C ASP A 96 8.21 -1.35 -6.96
N LEU A 97 7.71 -0.51 -6.06
CA LEU A 97 6.39 0.09 -6.20
C LEU A 97 6.37 1.17 -7.27
N GLN A 98 7.45 1.93 -7.44
CA GLN A 98 7.54 2.88 -8.55
C GLN A 98 7.54 2.19 -9.91
N ALA A 99 8.22 1.05 -10.02
CA ALA A 99 8.23 0.29 -11.27
C ALA A 99 6.82 -0.15 -11.67
N LEU A 100 6.02 -0.63 -10.71
CA LEU A 100 4.62 -0.99 -10.94
C LEU A 100 3.76 0.25 -11.25
N ALA A 101 3.99 1.34 -10.55
CA ALA A 101 3.21 2.57 -10.73
C ALA A 101 3.38 3.20 -12.11
N ARG A 102 4.51 2.96 -12.78
CA ARG A 102 4.72 3.43 -14.16
C ARG A 102 3.76 2.79 -15.18
N SER A 103 3.17 1.66 -14.83
CA SER A 103 2.21 0.96 -15.69
C SER A 103 0.77 1.45 -15.49
N THR A 104 0.57 2.48 -14.68
CA THR A 104 -0.74 3.08 -14.45
C THR A 104 -0.61 4.61 -14.38
N ALA A 105 -1.71 5.33 -14.58
CA ALA A 105 -1.66 6.77 -14.84
C ALA A 105 -1.77 7.66 -13.60
N ASN A 106 -2.38 7.21 -12.51
CA ASN A 106 -2.81 8.08 -11.43
C ASN A 106 -2.32 7.68 -10.05
N VAL A 107 -1.20 6.99 -9.98
CA VAL A 107 -0.60 6.57 -8.71
C VAL A 107 0.72 7.29 -8.49
N ARG A 108 0.85 7.93 -7.34
CA ARG A 108 2.08 8.53 -6.90
C ARG A 108 2.64 7.74 -5.73
N VAL A 109 3.93 7.46 -5.75
CA VAL A 109 4.62 6.71 -4.71
C VAL A 109 5.56 7.63 -3.95
N GLU A 110 5.41 7.65 -2.64
CA GLU A 110 6.20 8.49 -1.73
C GLU A 110 6.96 7.61 -0.74
N PRO A 111 8.20 7.96 -0.41
CA PRO A 111 8.96 7.21 0.59
C PRO A 111 8.40 7.41 1.99
N LEU A 112 8.45 6.37 2.80
CA LEU A 112 8.17 6.43 4.22
C LEU A 112 9.44 6.89 4.95
N ARG A 113 9.35 8.01 5.66
CA ARG A 113 10.49 8.61 6.35
C ARG A 113 10.29 8.71 7.84
#